data_c75f4c82ecca09ba0e855c88e24e185b
#
_entry.id   c75f4c82ecca09ba0e855c88e24e185b
#
_cell.length_a   1.000
_cell.length_b   1.000
_cell.length_c   1.000
_cell.angle_alpha   90.00
_cell.angle_beta   90.00
_cell.angle_gamma   90.00
#
_symmetry.space_group_name_H-M   'P 1'
#
loop_
_entity.id
_entity.type
_entity.pdbx_description
1 polymer ?
#
loop_
_entity_poly.entity_id
_entity_poly.type
_entity_poly.pdbx_seq_one_letter_code
_entity_poly.pdbx_strand_id
1 'polypeptide(L)'
;MEQTLTMSPKTTAAPVVPSPHAYLVEVFSAIQGEGPIVGTRQIFVRFLGCHIQCAYCDTPATHTKQRQCRVEQNPGRRDFIELANPVPMAELLTRIHALEAFAGLHDSISLTGGEPLQHLRSLMGLIPALKPDFDLYLETDGILYQNLAAVVDEFRTIGMDIKIPSATGLQPYWEEHRRFLAIAARREVFVKAVLTRDMSDEELDTTLEIIREVDPSIPLILQPVTPYGIVRHPPTPEQVLNWQARAKQVLGRVRVIPQTHKLIGQI
;
A
#
# COMPACT_ATOMS: atom_id res chain seq x y z
N MET A 1 6.32 -51.85 15.67
CA MET A 1 5.04 -51.25 15.29
C MET A 1 5.35 -49.85 14.78
N GLU A 2 5.54 -49.73 13.47
CA GLU A 2 5.75 -48.42 12.79
C GLU A 2 4.40 -47.77 12.54
N GLN A 3 4.19 -46.59 13.14
CA GLN A 3 3.02 -45.76 12.85
C GLN A 3 3.30 -44.93 11.60
N THR A 4 2.68 -45.32 10.50
CA THR A 4 2.67 -44.60 9.26
C THR A 4 1.81 -43.33 9.43
N LEU A 5 2.44 -42.15 9.51
CA LEU A 5 1.77 -40.86 9.47
C LEU A 5 1.19 -40.66 8.07
N THR A 6 -0.10 -40.79 7.91
CA THR A 6 -0.85 -40.42 6.70
C THR A 6 -0.94 -38.91 6.62
N MET A 7 -0.21 -38.31 5.68
CA MET A 7 -0.38 -36.89 5.32
C MET A 7 -1.77 -36.66 4.71
N SER A 8 -2.56 -35.80 5.38
CA SER A 8 -3.83 -35.32 4.83
C SER A 8 -3.59 -34.57 3.49
N PRO A 9 -4.48 -34.72 2.49
CA PRO A 9 -4.31 -34.06 1.20
C PRO A 9 -4.40 -32.55 1.39
N LYS A 10 -3.41 -31.80 0.82
CA LYS A 10 -3.44 -30.35 0.70
C LYS A 10 -4.68 -29.99 -0.12
N THR A 11 -5.62 -29.31 0.49
CA THR A 11 -6.77 -28.72 -0.20
C THR A 11 -6.22 -27.64 -1.16
N THR A 12 -6.13 -27.96 -2.43
CA THR A 12 -5.78 -26.96 -3.47
C THR A 12 -6.96 -26.02 -3.59
N ALA A 13 -6.75 -24.76 -3.23
CA ALA A 13 -7.75 -23.72 -3.46
C ALA A 13 -8.11 -23.67 -4.95
N ALA A 14 -9.39 -23.48 -5.24
CA ALA A 14 -9.85 -23.34 -6.63
C ALA A 14 -9.11 -22.17 -7.32
N PRO A 15 -8.78 -22.29 -8.61
CA PRO A 15 -8.07 -21.23 -9.32
C PRO A 15 -8.89 -19.92 -9.32
N VAL A 16 -8.24 -18.81 -8.96
CA VAL A 16 -8.87 -17.48 -8.96
C VAL A 16 -9.00 -17.04 -10.41
N VAL A 17 -10.26 -16.82 -10.86
CA VAL A 17 -10.53 -16.34 -12.23
C VAL A 17 -10.38 -14.81 -12.26
N PRO A 18 -9.57 -14.22 -13.17
CA PRO A 18 -9.44 -12.79 -13.33
C PRO A 18 -10.78 -12.09 -13.59
N SER A 19 -10.93 -10.86 -13.10
CA SER A 19 -12.11 -10.03 -13.36
C SER A 19 -11.88 -9.17 -14.61
N PRO A 20 -12.87 -9.06 -15.51
CA PRO A 20 -12.80 -8.14 -16.64
C PRO A 20 -13.06 -6.67 -16.23
N HIS A 21 -13.23 -6.38 -14.95
CA HIS A 21 -13.57 -5.06 -14.43
C HIS A 21 -12.78 -4.75 -13.14
N ALA A 22 -12.64 -3.46 -12.86
CA ALA A 22 -12.08 -2.95 -11.60
C ALA A 22 -13.02 -1.91 -10.95
N TYR A 23 -13.16 -1.95 -9.63
CA TYR A 23 -13.82 -0.90 -8.85
C TYR A 23 -12.76 0.11 -8.39
N LEU A 24 -12.86 1.35 -8.86
CA LEU A 24 -11.86 2.38 -8.65
C LEU A 24 -12.49 3.66 -8.09
N VAL A 25 -11.70 4.44 -7.36
CA VAL A 25 -12.01 5.82 -6.99
C VAL A 25 -11.50 6.76 -8.07
N GLU A 26 -10.23 6.59 -8.45
CA GLU A 26 -9.57 7.49 -9.40
C GLU A 26 -8.32 6.87 -10.04
N VAL A 27 -7.94 7.43 -11.21
CA VAL A 27 -6.67 7.16 -11.90
C VAL A 27 -6.05 8.49 -12.30
N PHE A 28 -4.80 8.76 -11.90
CA PHE A 28 -4.15 10.04 -12.14
C PHE A 28 -2.61 9.96 -12.09
N SER A 29 -1.94 10.97 -12.63
CA SER A 29 -0.49 11.16 -12.58
C SER A 29 -0.12 12.14 -11.47
N ALA A 30 0.77 11.75 -10.58
CA ALA A 30 1.25 12.60 -9.49
C ALA A 30 2.66 12.23 -9.02
N ILE A 31 3.19 13.04 -8.11
CA ILE A 31 4.45 12.76 -7.43
C ILE A 31 4.18 11.90 -6.19
N GLN A 32 4.90 10.78 -6.05
CA GLN A 32 4.87 9.97 -4.84
C GLN A 32 5.40 10.78 -3.66
N GLY A 33 4.58 10.90 -2.63
CA GLY A 33 4.88 11.70 -1.44
C GLY A 33 5.21 10.93 -0.20
N GLU A 34 5.32 9.60 -0.29
CA GLU A 34 5.54 8.73 0.87
C GLU A 34 6.65 7.69 0.60
N GLY A 35 7.20 7.14 1.68
CA GLY A 35 8.18 6.09 1.59
C GLY A 35 9.54 6.54 1.03
N PRO A 36 10.46 5.61 0.73
CA PRO A 36 11.80 5.91 0.26
C PRO A 36 11.86 6.41 -1.19
N ILE A 37 10.77 6.25 -1.94
CA ILE A 37 10.62 6.64 -3.36
C ILE A 37 9.94 8.01 -3.52
N VAL A 38 9.92 8.82 -2.48
CA VAL A 38 9.46 10.23 -2.52
C VAL A 38 10.11 10.98 -3.66
N GLY A 39 9.30 11.72 -4.42
CA GLY A 39 9.75 12.55 -5.52
C GLY A 39 9.68 11.88 -6.89
N THR A 40 9.47 10.55 -6.97
CA THR A 40 9.23 9.85 -8.24
C THR A 40 7.83 10.17 -8.77
N ARG A 41 7.68 10.19 -10.10
CA ARG A 41 6.38 10.38 -10.72
C ARG A 41 5.73 9.05 -10.99
N GLN A 42 4.46 8.88 -10.59
CA GLN A 42 3.72 7.63 -10.75
C GLN A 42 2.34 7.86 -11.36
N ILE A 43 1.81 6.82 -12.03
CA ILE A 43 0.38 6.73 -12.31
C ILE A 43 -0.25 6.02 -11.13
N PHE A 44 -1.15 6.70 -10.42
CA PHE A 44 -1.89 6.13 -9.29
C PHE A 44 -3.18 5.50 -9.78
N VAL A 45 -3.36 4.22 -9.48
CA VAL A 45 -4.61 3.48 -9.67
C VAL A 45 -5.20 3.20 -8.30
N ARG A 46 -6.17 4.01 -7.88
CA ARG A 46 -6.77 3.95 -6.54
C ARG A 46 -8.01 3.08 -6.54
N PHE A 47 -7.89 1.89 -5.94
CA PHE A 47 -9.00 0.95 -5.78
C PHE A 47 -10.03 1.43 -4.76
N LEU A 48 -11.30 1.10 -5.02
CA LEU A 48 -12.43 1.39 -4.15
C LEU A 48 -12.60 0.26 -3.12
N GLY A 49 -12.80 0.61 -1.85
CA GLY A 49 -13.02 -0.34 -0.76
C GLY A 49 -11.78 -0.59 0.09
N CYS A 50 -12.01 -0.71 1.38
CA CYS A 50 -11.01 -1.12 2.37
C CYS A 50 -11.73 -1.96 3.43
N HIS A 51 -11.08 -3.03 3.91
CA HIS A 51 -11.64 -3.92 4.94
C HIS A 51 -11.40 -3.40 6.36
N ILE A 52 -10.59 -2.35 6.51
CA ILE A 52 -10.33 -1.67 7.77
C ILE A 52 -10.69 -0.19 7.65
N GLN A 53 -10.93 0.46 8.79
CA GLN A 53 -11.28 1.88 8.85
C GLN A 53 -10.39 2.60 9.87
N CYS A 54 -9.22 3.03 9.42
CA CYS A 54 -8.24 3.72 10.27
C CYS A 54 -8.73 5.10 10.68
N ALA A 55 -8.48 5.50 11.93
CA ALA A 55 -8.86 6.81 12.46
C ALA A 55 -8.23 7.99 11.71
N TYR A 56 -7.03 7.80 11.11
CA TYR A 56 -6.31 8.80 10.33
C TYR A 56 -6.54 8.70 8.81
N CYS A 57 -7.47 7.85 8.34
CA CYS A 57 -7.67 7.63 6.90
C CYS A 57 -8.01 8.95 6.20
N ASP A 58 -7.13 9.37 5.29
CA ASP A 58 -7.27 10.60 4.50
C ASP A 58 -7.89 10.39 3.11
N THR A 59 -8.32 9.16 2.81
CA THR A 59 -9.04 8.79 1.59
C THR A 59 -10.43 8.22 1.89
N PRO A 60 -11.33 8.97 2.55
CA PRO A 60 -12.64 8.47 2.98
C PRO A 60 -13.54 8.06 1.81
N ALA A 61 -13.28 8.54 0.61
CA ALA A 61 -13.99 8.14 -0.60
C ALA A 61 -13.90 6.63 -0.87
N THR A 62 -12.84 5.96 -0.39
CA THR A 62 -12.66 4.51 -0.53
C THR A 62 -13.66 3.70 0.31
N HIS A 63 -14.25 4.29 1.35
CA HIS A 63 -15.21 3.64 2.23
C HIS A 63 -16.68 3.86 1.82
N THR A 64 -16.91 4.66 0.79
CA THR A 64 -18.26 4.99 0.32
C THR A 64 -18.50 4.41 -1.08
N LYS A 65 -19.74 3.94 -1.32
CA LYS A 65 -20.09 3.39 -2.63
C LYS A 65 -19.95 4.46 -3.71
N GLN A 66 -19.02 4.28 -4.63
CA GLN A 66 -18.80 5.16 -5.77
C GLN A 66 -19.43 4.57 -7.04
N ARG A 67 -20.33 5.32 -7.69
CA ARG A 67 -20.92 4.93 -8.97
C ARG A 67 -20.02 5.30 -10.16
N GLN A 68 -19.05 6.16 -9.92
CA GLN A 68 -18.15 6.71 -10.93
C GLN A 68 -16.71 6.66 -10.41
N CYS A 69 -15.78 6.54 -11.35
CA CYS A 69 -14.34 6.64 -11.15
C CYS A 69 -13.86 7.91 -11.87
N ARG A 70 -13.06 8.73 -11.24
CA ARG A 70 -12.42 9.89 -11.87
C ARG A 70 -11.14 9.44 -12.57
N VAL A 71 -10.98 9.78 -13.83
CA VAL A 71 -9.78 9.46 -14.61
C VAL A 71 -9.22 10.73 -15.23
N GLU A 72 -7.96 11.02 -14.95
CA GLU A 72 -7.25 12.14 -15.54
C GLU A 72 -7.01 11.88 -17.04
N GLN A 73 -7.21 12.90 -17.88
CA GLN A 73 -7.04 12.78 -19.32
C GLN A 73 -5.60 13.11 -19.76
N ASN A 74 -5.03 14.16 -19.21
CA ASN A 74 -3.67 14.59 -19.53
C ASN A 74 -2.81 14.62 -18.26
N PRO A 75 -1.64 13.98 -18.24
CA PRO A 75 -0.88 13.72 -17.03
C PRO A 75 -0.48 15.00 -16.29
N GLY A 76 -0.94 15.15 -15.05
CA GLY A 76 -0.67 16.29 -14.17
C GLY A 76 -1.53 17.52 -14.43
N ARG A 77 -2.55 17.44 -15.30
CA ARG A 77 -3.47 18.55 -15.62
C ARG A 77 -4.68 18.63 -14.71
N ARG A 78 -5.00 17.55 -14.01
CA ARG A 78 -6.22 17.41 -13.18
C ARG A 78 -7.52 17.60 -13.96
N ASP A 79 -7.50 17.33 -15.24
CA ASP A 79 -8.64 17.42 -16.18
C ASP A 79 -9.40 16.07 -16.19
N PHE A 80 -10.06 15.80 -15.08
CA PHE A 80 -10.74 14.52 -14.84
C PHE A 80 -12.01 14.38 -15.67
N ILE A 81 -12.19 13.16 -16.20
CA ILE A 81 -13.49 12.65 -16.67
C ILE A 81 -14.00 11.60 -15.70
N GLU A 82 -15.30 11.31 -15.78
CA GLU A 82 -15.95 10.30 -14.96
C GLU A 82 -16.29 9.06 -15.80
N LEU A 83 -15.84 7.89 -15.36
CA LEU A 83 -16.22 6.60 -15.93
C LEU A 83 -17.16 5.88 -14.97
N ALA A 84 -18.09 5.09 -15.51
CA ALA A 84 -18.97 4.27 -14.68
C ALA A 84 -18.19 3.17 -13.94
N ASN A 85 -18.47 2.95 -12.65
CA ASN A 85 -17.98 1.82 -11.89
C ASN A 85 -18.96 0.64 -11.94
N PRO A 86 -18.45 -0.60 -12.14
CA PRO A 86 -17.05 -0.99 -12.31
C PRO A 86 -16.49 -0.61 -13.70
N VAL A 87 -15.25 -0.16 -13.74
CA VAL A 87 -14.56 0.22 -14.98
C VAL A 87 -14.15 -1.03 -15.75
N PRO A 88 -14.50 -1.17 -17.05
CA PRO A 88 -14.03 -2.27 -17.88
C PRO A 88 -12.50 -2.27 -18.01
N MET A 89 -11.88 -3.44 -17.93
CA MET A 89 -10.42 -3.58 -17.93
C MET A 89 -9.78 -2.97 -19.19
N ALA A 90 -10.38 -3.17 -20.36
CA ALA A 90 -9.88 -2.61 -21.62
C ALA A 90 -9.87 -1.07 -21.62
N GLU A 91 -10.95 -0.45 -21.08
CA GLU A 91 -11.02 1.00 -20.93
C GLU A 91 -9.97 1.52 -19.94
N LEU A 92 -9.83 0.85 -18.78
CA LEU A 92 -8.83 1.19 -17.77
C LEU A 92 -7.40 1.18 -18.35
N LEU A 93 -7.03 0.11 -19.08
CA LEU A 93 -5.73 -0.01 -19.72
C LEU A 93 -5.49 1.10 -20.73
N THR A 94 -6.49 1.41 -21.57
CA THR A 94 -6.41 2.50 -22.54
C THR A 94 -6.13 3.84 -21.84
N ARG A 95 -6.78 4.11 -20.70
CA ARG A 95 -6.59 5.35 -19.94
C ARG A 95 -5.22 5.42 -19.26
N ILE A 96 -4.76 4.30 -18.67
CA ILE A 96 -3.44 4.25 -18.05
C ILE A 96 -2.35 4.53 -19.08
N HIS A 97 -2.39 3.87 -20.25
CA HIS A 97 -1.40 4.11 -21.30
C HIS A 97 -1.46 5.54 -21.86
N ALA A 98 -2.64 6.15 -21.92
CA ALA A 98 -2.77 7.54 -22.37
C ALA A 98 -2.11 8.55 -21.43
N LEU A 99 -1.96 8.21 -20.12
CA LEU A 99 -1.21 9.05 -19.17
C LEU A 99 0.30 8.98 -19.38
N GLU A 100 0.84 7.93 -20.02
CA GLU A 100 2.25 7.86 -20.39
C GLU A 100 2.49 8.64 -21.69
N ALA A 101 2.49 9.96 -21.62
CA ALA A 101 2.58 10.85 -22.78
C ALA A 101 3.88 10.67 -23.59
N PHE A 102 4.93 10.16 -22.97
CA PHE A 102 6.18 9.68 -23.59
C PHE A 102 6.82 8.63 -22.67
N ALA A 103 7.59 7.73 -23.25
CA ALA A 103 8.22 6.64 -22.51
C ALA A 103 9.15 7.15 -21.39
N GLY A 104 8.93 6.68 -20.16
CA GLY A 104 9.70 7.05 -18.99
C GLY A 104 9.23 8.35 -18.32
N LEU A 105 8.03 8.84 -18.64
CA LEU A 105 7.41 9.95 -17.89
C LEU A 105 7.11 9.52 -16.46
N HIS A 106 6.71 8.27 -16.25
CA HIS A 106 6.40 7.71 -14.94
C HIS A 106 7.39 6.62 -14.57
N ASP A 107 7.89 6.66 -13.33
CA ASP A 107 8.83 5.68 -12.79
C ASP A 107 8.13 4.32 -12.53
N SER A 108 6.83 4.32 -12.26
CA SER A 108 6.03 3.11 -12.02
C SER A 108 4.53 3.42 -11.97
N ILE A 109 3.72 2.36 -11.94
CA ILE A 109 2.30 2.43 -11.60
C ILE A 109 2.12 2.07 -10.13
N SER A 110 1.49 2.95 -9.36
CA SER A 110 1.11 2.72 -7.97
C SER A 110 -0.29 2.09 -7.90
N LEU A 111 -0.36 0.81 -7.54
CA LEU A 111 -1.60 0.14 -7.19
C LEU A 111 -1.87 0.38 -5.70
N THR A 112 -2.80 1.27 -5.42
CA THR A 112 -3.11 1.81 -4.10
C THR A 112 -4.62 1.91 -3.87
N GLY A 113 -5.08 2.64 -2.87
CA GLY A 113 -6.49 2.96 -2.70
C GLY A 113 -6.98 2.80 -1.28
N GLY A 114 -8.11 2.11 -1.09
CA GLY A 114 -8.48 1.54 0.19
C GLY A 114 -7.52 0.40 0.51
N GLU A 115 -7.81 -0.80 -0.02
CA GLU A 115 -6.85 -1.90 0.01
C GLU A 115 -6.87 -2.64 -1.34
N PRO A 116 -5.83 -2.49 -2.17
CA PRO A 116 -5.82 -3.09 -3.52
C PRO A 116 -5.87 -4.62 -3.49
N LEU A 117 -5.28 -5.27 -2.47
CA LEU A 117 -5.30 -6.73 -2.36
C LEU A 117 -6.70 -7.33 -2.09
N GLN A 118 -7.70 -6.53 -1.67
CA GLN A 118 -9.10 -6.98 -1.67
C GLN A 118 -9.62 -7.30 -3.09
N HIS A 119 -9.00 -6.70 -4.10
CA HIS A 119 -9.38 -6.82 -5.51
C HIS A 119 -8.52 -7.81 -6.27
N LEU A 120 -8.10 -8.93 -5.63
CA LEU A 120 -7.18 -9.91 -6.22
C LEU A 120 -7.57 -10.31 -7.65
N ARG A 121 -8.85 -10.53 -7.93
CA ARG A 121 -9.33 -10.90 -9.28
C ARG A 121 -9.11 -9.80 -10.30
N SER A 122 -9.26 -8.53 -9.92
CA SER A 122 -8.99 -7.38 -10.80
C SER A 122 -7.48 -7.20 -10.99
N LEU A 123 -6.68 -7.37 -9.93
CA LEU A 123 -5.22 -7.35 -10.02
C LEU A 123 -4.69 -8.41 -10.97
N MET A 124 -5.19 -9.65 -10.89
CA MET A 124 -4.80 -10.74 -11.80
C MET A 124 -5.16 -10.48 -13.26
N GLY A 125 -6.15 -9.63 -13.54
CA GLY A 125 -6.48 -9.18 -14.90
C GLY A 125 -5.63 -7.99 -15.36
N LEU A 126 -5.32 -7.07 -14.45
CA LEU A 126 -4.63 -5.81 -14.74
C LEU A 126 -3.11 -5.98 -14.87
N ILE A 127 -2.50 -6.68 -13.91
CA ILE A 127 -1.04 -6.82 -13.78
C ILE A 127 -0.37 -7.36 -15.05
N PRO A 128 -0.82 -8.47 -15.65
CA PRO A 128 -0.17 -9.02 -16.85
C PRO A 128 -0.19 -8.09 -18.06
N ALA A 129 -1.18 -7.18 -18.11
CA ALA A 129 -1.31 -6.22 -19.20
C ALA A 129 -0.46 -4.96 -19.00
N LEU A 130 -0.11 -4.62 -17.75
CA LEU A 130 0.71 -3.43 -17.43
C LEU A 130 2.20 -3.75 -17.35
N LYS A 131 2.55 -4.92 -16.83
CA LYS A 131 3.94 -5.32 -16.53
C LYS A 131 4.94 -5.27 -17.71
N PRO A 132 4.52 -5.48 -18.97
CA PRO A 132 5.44 -5.34 -20.11
C PRO A 132 5.97 -3.91 -20.30
N ASP A 133 5.20 -2.89 -19.90
CA ASP A 133 5.48 -1.49 -20.17
C ASP A 133 5.84 -0.69 -18.91
N PHE A 134 5.49 -1.20 -17.71
CA PHE A 134 5.63 -0.47 -16.45
C PHE A 134 6.17 -1.33 -15.32
N ASP A 135 7.01 -0.74 -14.49
CA ASP A 135 7.26 -1.25 -13.14
C ASP A 135 6.01 -1.06 -12.26
N LEU A 136 5.71 -2.05 -11.42
CA LEU A 136 4.53 -2.00 -10.54
C LEU A 136 4.95 -1.80 -9.08
N TYR A 137 4.33 -0.84 -8.43
CA TYR A 137 4.43 -0.56 -7.01
C TYR A 137 3.10 -0.88 -6.32
N LEU A 138 3.16 -1.66 -5.23
CA LEU A 138 2.01 -1.95 -4.39
C LEU A 138 2.08 -1.14 -3.11
N GLU A 139 1.02 -0.39 -2.79
CA GLU A 139 0.82 0.24 -1.50
C GLU A 139 -0.34 -0.44 -0.77
N THR A 140 -0.07 -1.02 0.41
CA THR A 140 -1.00 -1.93 1.08
C THR A 140 -0.92 -1.81 2.60
N ASP A 141 -2.02 -2.16 3.27
CA ASP A 141 -2.13 -2.18 4.73
C ASP A 141 -1.39 -3.34 5.41
N GLY A 142 -0.82 -4.26 4.63
CA GLY A 142 0.01 -5.35 5.16
C GLY A 142 -0.74 -6.45 5.90
N ILE A 143 -2.04 -6.64 5.66
CA ILE A 143 -2.88 -7.62 6.39
C ILE A 143 -3.22 -8.83 5.52
N LEU A 144 -3.55 -8.63 4.25
CA LEU A 144 -4.06 -9.67 3.35
C LEU A 144 -2.93 -10.53 2.75
N TYR A 145 -2.16 -11.21 3.61
CA TYR A 145 -0.97 -11.97 3.22
C TYR A 145 -1.28 -13.13 2.25
N GLN A 146 -2.47 -13.77 2.34
CA GLN A 146 -2.85 -14.84 1.40
C GLN A 146 -3.04 -14.28 -0.01
N ASN A 147 -3.64 -13.09 -0.14
CA ASN A 147 -3.84 -12.44 -1.43
C ASN A 147 -2.51 -11.94 -2.00
N LEU A 148 -1.60 -11.43 -1.14
CA LEU A 148 -0.25 -11.07 -1.57
C LEU A 148 0.50 -12.28 -2.14
N ALA A 149 0.42 -13.44 -1.49
CA ALA A 149 1.12 -14.65 -1.93
C ALA A 149 0.79 -15.06 -3.37
N ALA A 150 -0.39 -14.69 -3.88
CA ALA A 150 -0.81 -14.99 -5.24
C ALA A 150 -0.22 -14.05 -6.31
N VAL A 151 0.28 -12.87 -5.91
CA VAL A 151 0.72 -11.81 -6.85
C VAL A 151 2.05 -11.15 -6.47
N VAL A 152 2.70 -11.58 -5.40
CA VAL A 152 3.91 -10.91 -4.86
C VAL A 152 5.03 -10.79 -5.91
N ASP A 153 5.22 -11.80 -6.75
CA ASP A 153 6.31 -11.84 -7.73
C ASP A 153 6.10 -10.87 -8.91
N GLU A 154 4.93 -10.26 -8.97
CA GLU A 154 4.57 -9.31 -10.03
C GLU A 154 5.00 -7.86 -9.71
N PHE A 155 5.26 -7.55 -8.46
CA PHE A 155 5.66 -6.20 -8.03
C PHE A 155 7.18 -6.04 -8.04
N ARG A 156 7.64 -4.85 -8.45
CA ARG A 156 9.02 -4.44 -8.24
C ARG A 156 9.23 -4.02 -6.79
N THR A 157 8.36 -3.16 -6.28
CA THR A 157 8.47 -2.60 -4.93
C THR A 157 7.14 -2.71 -4.20
N ILE A 158 7.20 -2.99 -2.89
CA ILE A 158 6.04 -3.06 -2.00
C ILE A 158 6.23 -2.09 -0.84
N GLY A 159 5.31 -1.15 -0.69
CA GLY A 159 5.16 -0.30 0.49
C GLY A 159 4.14 -0.92 1.43
N MET A 160 4.63 -1.55 2.50
CA MET A 160 3.79 -2.18 3.51
C MET A 160 3.57 -1.25 4.69
N ASP A 161 2.32 -0.93 4.99
CA ASP A 161 1.96 -0.10 6.14
C ASP A 161 1.64 -0.99 7.35
N ILE A 162 2.47 -0.97 8.39
CA ILE A 162 2.14 -1.59 9.68
C ILE A 162 1.11 -0.70 10.38
N LYS A 163 -0.06 -1.26 10.65
CA LYS A 163 -1.19 -0.57 11.27
C LYS A 163 -1.05 -0.56 12.80
N ILE A 164 -0.45 0.51 13.32
CA ILE A 164 -0.28 0.73 14.77
C ILE A 164 -1.66 0.89 15.43
N PRO A 165 -2.01 0.08 16.44
CA PRO A 165 -3.34 0.11 17.06
C PRO A 165 -3.75 1.47 17.63
N SER A 166 -2.86 2.14 18.38
CA SER A 166 -3.14 3.46 18.95
C SER A 166 -3.36 4.55 17.88
N ALA A 167 -2.70 4.44 16.72
CA ALA A 167 -2.86 5.37 15.63
C ALA A 167 -4.13 5.10 14.81
N THR A 168 -4.46 3.83 14.60
CA THR A 168 -5.59 3.41 13.76
C THR A 168 -6.92 3.37 14.50
N GLY A 169 -6.89 3.14 15.81
CA GLY A 169 -8.08 2.82 16.63
C GLY A 169 -8.59 1.38 16.39
N LEU A 170 -7.81 0.53 15.77
CA LEU A 170 -8.17 -0.84 15.44
C LEU A 170 -7.53 -1.85 16.39
N GLN A 171 -8.01 -3.10 16.34
CA GLN A 171 -7.31 -4.21 16.98
C GLN A 171 -5.90 -4.40 16.40
N PRO A 172 -4.96 -5.00 17.13
CA PRO A 172 -3.65 -5.32 16.61
C PRO A 172 -3.71 -6.40 15.52
N TYR A 173 -2.94 -6.20 14.43
CA TYR A 173 -2.76 -7.15 13.33
C TYR A 173 -1.31 -7.64 13.25
N TRP A 174 -0.62 -7.79 14.41
CA TRP A 174 0.80 -8.09 14.47
C TRP A 174 1.19 -9.40 13.77
N GLU A 175 0.37 -10.43 13.91
CA GLU A 175 0.61 -11.74 13.30
C GLU A 175 0.39 -11.71 11.78
N GLU A 176 -0.65 -11.00 11.31
CA GLU A 176 -0.90 -10.78 9.89
C GLU A 176 0.26 -10.00 9.26
N HIS A 177 0.73 -8.95 9.92
CA HIS A 177 1.88 -8.16 9.47
C HIS A 177 3.16 -8.98 9.40
N ARG A 178 3.43 -9.85 10.39
CA ARG A 178 4.57 -10.75 10.38
C ARG A 178 4.54 -11.69 9.18
N ARG A 179 3.40 -12.32 8.91
CA ARG A 179 3.21 -13.22 7.76
C ARG A 179 3.29 -12.48 6.44
N PHE A 180 2.71 -11.29 6.39
CA PHE A 180 2.74 -10.44 5.20
C PHE A 180 4.18 -10.05 4.84
N LEU A 181 4.94 -9.54 5.80
CA LEU A 181 6.31 -9.09 5.58
C LEU A 181 7.22 -10.25 5.14
N ALA A 182 7.06 -11.43 5.72
CA ALA A 182 7.80 -12.63 5.32
C ALA A 182 7.56 -13.00 3.83
N ILE A 183 6.36 -12.75 3.30
CA ILE A 183 6.06 -12.96 1.89
C ILE A 183 6.58 -11.79 1.05
N ALA A 184 6.37 -10.55 1.50
CA ALA A 184 6.77 -9.33 0.80
C ALA A 184 8.29 -9.22 0.63
N ALA A 185 9.06 -9.77 1.57
CA ALA A 185 10.54 -9.80 1.52
C ALA A 185 11.12 -10.57 0.32
N ARG A 186 10.29 -11.27 -0.46
CA ARG A 186 10.69 -11.85 -1.76
C ARG A 186 10.96 -10.77 -2.81
N ARG A 187 10.49 -9.54 -2.56
CA ARG A 187 10.63 -8.37 -3.45
C ARG A 187 11.29 -7.22 -2.70
N GLU A 188 11.57 -6.14 -3.42
CA GLU A 188 11.97 -4.90 -2.77
C GLU A 188 10.80 -4.40 -1.91
N VAL A 189 10.98 -4.40 -0.58
CA VAL A 189 9.95 -4.00 0.38
C VAL A 189 10.49 -2.96 1.34
N PHE A 190 9.65 -2.03 1.72
CA PHE A 190 9.85 -1.17 2.88
C PHE A 190 8.61 -1.19 3.78
N VAL A 191 8.83 -0.98 5.06
CA VAL A 191 7.76 -0.86 6.05
C VAL A 191 7.53 0.61 6.37
N LYS A 192 6.28 1.02 6.40
CA LYS A 192 5.82 2.34 6.85
C LYS A 192 5.00 2.18 8.13
N ALA A 193 5.23 3.03 9.10
CA ALA A 193 4.44 3.15 10.32
C ALA A 193 3.98 4.59 10.51
N VAL A 194 2.67 4.82 10.56
CA VAL A 194 2.11 6.15 10.81
C VAL A 194 2.14 6.43 12.31
N LEU A 195 2.84 7.52 12.69
CA LEU A 195 3.05 7.92 14.07
C LEU A 195 2.01 8.96 14.49
N THR A 196 1.36 8.73 15.62
CA THR A 196 0.52 9.70 16.32
C THR A 196 1.11 10.03 17.69
N ARG A 197 0.60 11.05 18.36
CA ARG A 197 1.05 11.41 19.71
C ARG A 197 0.86 10.29 20.72
N ASP A 198 -0.14 9.44 20.51
CA ASP A 198 -0.57 8.41 21.45
C ASP A 198 0.12 7.05 21.23
N MET A 199 1.02 6.95 20.24
CA MET A 199 1.79 5.71 20.02
C MET A 199 2.68 5.41 21.21
N SER A 200 2.65 4.17 21.68
CA SER A 200 3.49 3.71 22.79
C SER A 200 4.84 3.16 22.32
N ASP A 201 5.81 3.09 23.25
CA ASP A 201 7.11 2.48 22.99
C ASP A 201 6.98 0.96 22.71
N GLU A 202 6.03 0.28 23.34
CA GLU A 202 5.77 -1.15 23.15
C GLU A 202 5.25 -1.45 21.73
N GLU A 203 4.42 -0.57 21.16
CA GLU A 203 3.96 -0.69 19.78
C GLU A 203 5.10 -0.51 18.79
N LEU A 204 6.02 0.42 19.07
CA LEU A 204 7.24 0.57 18.28
C LEU A 204 8.11 -0.68 18.38
N ASP A 205 8.35 -1.18 19.58
CA ASP A 205 9.18 -2.37 19.82
C ASP A 205 8.63 -3.59 19.07
N THR A 206 7.31 -3.80 19.12
CA THR A 206 6.64 -4.88 18.38
C THR A 206 6.84 -4.72 16.86
N THR A 207 6.75 -3.47 16.36
CA THR A 207 7.02 -3.16 14.94
C THR A 207 8.46 -3.50 14.56
N LEU A 208 9.43 -3.11 15.41
CA LEU A 208 10.86 -3.38 15.19
C LEU A 208 11.17 -4.87 15.22
N GLU A 209 10.54 -5.61 16.14
CA GLU A 209 10.69 -7.05 16.24
C GLU A 209 10.22 -7.78 15.00
N ILE A 210 9.04 -7.43 14.48
CA ILE A 210 8.49 -7.99 13.22
C ILE A 210 9.47 -7.79 12.06
N ILE A 211 10.03 -6.60 11.92
CA ILE A 211 10.99 -6.31 10.84
C ILE A 211 12.29 -7.08 11.05
N ARG A 212 12.84 -7.05 12.26
CA ARG A 212 14.10 -7.71 12.60
C ARG A 212 14.05 -9.22 12.40
N GLU A 213 12.92 -9.87 12.72
CA GLU A 213 12.71 -11.31 12.54
C GLU A 213 12.74 -11.74 11.08
N VAL A 214 12.28 -10.89 10.16
CA VAL A 214 12.27 -11.19 8.73
C VAL A 214 13.61 -10.81 8.09
N ASP A 215 13.99 -9.54 8.17
CA ASP A 215 15.28 -9.02 7.67
C ASP A 215 15.52 -7.62 8.26
N PRO A 216 16.54 -7.43 9.13
CA PRO A 216 16.85 -6.13 9.73
C PRO A 216 17.35 -5.07 8.73
N SER A 217 17.61 -5.44 7.47
CA SER A 217 17.98 -4.51 6.40
C SER A 217 16.77 -3.86 5.71
N ILE A 218 15.54 -4.36 5.94
CA ILE A 218 14.32 -3.77 5.40
C ILE A 218 14.18 -2.33 5.94
N PRO A 219 13.96 -1.33 5.04
CA PRO A 219 13.79 0.05 5.48
C PRO A 219 12.53 0.24 6.31
N LEU A 220 12.65 0.93 7.45
CA LEU A 220 11.51 1.43 8.21
C LEU A 220 11.34 2.93 7.97
N ILE A 221 10.14 3.32 7.58
CA ILE A 221 9.73 4.70 7.42
C ILE A 221 8.77 5.07 8.56
N LEU A 222 9.24 5.92 9.44
CA LEU A 222 8.45 6.55 10.49
C LEU A 222 7.77 7.78 9.88
N GLN A 223 6.44 7.71 9.70
CA GLN A 223 5.68 8.77 9.07
C GLN A 223 4.83 9.53 10.10
N PRO A 224 5.23 10.75 10.54
CA PRO A 224 4.37 11.56 11.38
C PRO A 224 3.02 11.80 10.69
N VAL A 225 1.92 11.57 11.40
CA VAL A 225 0.58 11.76 10.84
C VAL A 225 0.36 13.22 10.43
N THR A 226 -0.20 13.42 9.24
CA THR A 226 -0.80 14.70 8.89
C THR A 226 -2.19 14.75 9.53
N PRO A 227 -2.50 15.77 10.37
CA PRO A 227 -3.81 15.87 11.03
C PRO A 227 -4.96 15.77 10.02
N TYR A 228 -5.84 14.79 10.20
CA TYR A 228 -7.02 14.59 9.37
C TYR A 228 -8.14 13.93 10.19
N GLY A 229 -9.38 14.25 9.86
CA GLY A 229 -10.53 13.65 10.50
C GLY A 229 -10.55 13.86 12.03
N ILE A 230 -10.59 12.77 12.79
CA ILE A 230 -10.57 12.77 14.25
C ILE A 230 -9.16 12.83 14.83
N VAL A 231 -8.13 12.47 14.05
CA VAL A 231 -6.74 12.55 14.48
C VAL A 231 -6.23 13.98 14.29
N ARG A 232 -6.11 14.72 15.40
CA ARG A 232 -5.75 16.14 15.41
C ARG A 232 -4.33 16.43 15.86
N HIS A 233 -3.70 15.49 16.55
CA HIS A 233 -2.43 15.72 17.23
C HIS A 233 -1.32 14.82 16.66
N PRO A 234 -0.42 15.38 15.82
CA PRO A 234 0.78 14.68 15.42
C PRO A 234 1.70 14.46 16.63
N PRO A 235 2.67 13.55 16.54
CA PRO A 235 3.69 13.42 17.58
C PRO A 235 4.49 14.72 17.73
N THR A 236 5.05 14.93 18.89
CA THR A 236 5.99 16.06 19.10
C THR A 236 7.31 15.79 18.36
N PRO A 237 8.08 16.83 18.00
CA PRO A 237 9.42 16.64 17.43
C PRO A 237 10.33 15.76 18.29
N GLU A 238 10.25 15.90 19.61
CA GLU A 238 11.00 15.11 20.58
C GLU A 238 10.61 13.62 20.53
N GLN A 239 9.31 13.29 20.50
CA GLN A 239 8.83 11.91 20.36
C GLN A 239 9.36 11.28 19.07
N VAL A 240 9.29 11.99 17.94
CA VAL A 240 9.78 11.49 16.65
C VAL A 240 11.28 11.18 16.70
N LEU A 241 12.09 12.07 17.29
CA LEU A 241 13.53 11.87 17.43
C LEU A 241 13.86 10.69 18.35
N ASN A 242 13.13 10.55 19.46
CA ASN A 242 13.32 9.45 20.42
C ASN A 242 12.98 8.10 19.79
N TRP A 243 11.84 8.01 19.08
CA TRP A 243 11.46 6.78 18.38
C TRP A 243 12.41 6.44 17.24
N GLN A 244 12.90 7.44 16.50
CA GLN A 244 13.91 7.20 15.47
C GLN A 244 15.23 6.68 16.07
N ALA A 245 15.68 7.27 17.19
CA ALA A 245 16.89 6.84 17.87
C ALA A 245 16.75 5.39 18.39
N ARG A 246 15.60 5.05 19.01
CA ARG A 246 15.28 3.70 19.46
C ARG A 246 15.27 2.72 18.30
N ALA A 247 14.58 3.04 17.21
CA ALA A 247 14.51 2.19 16.03
C ALA A 247 15.90 1.93 15.39
N LYS A 248 16.77 2.94 15.36
CA LYS A 248 18.14 2.82 14.84
C LYS A 248 19.06 1.94 15.67
N GLN A 249 18.72 1.64 16.92
CA GLN A 249 19.45 0.67 17.72
C GLN A 249 19.17 -0.78 17.28
N VAL A 250 18.06 -1.01 16.56
CA VAL A 250 17.60 -2.34 16.14
C VAL A 250 17.75 -2.53 14.63
N LEU A 251 17.45 -1.49 13.82
CA LEU A 251 17.41 -1.56 12.37
C LEU A 251 18.42 -0.61 11.72
N GLY A 252 19.06 -1.06 10.65
CA GLY A 252 20.09 -0.28 9.95
C GLY A 252 19.54 0.86 9.07
N ARG A 253 18.27 0.77 8.61
CA ARG A 253 17.69 1.70 7.63
C ARG A 253 16.39 2.32 8.14
N VAL A 254 16.49 3.36 8.97
CA VAL A 254 15.34 4.08 9.55
C VAL A 254 15.32 5.53 9.07
N ARG A 255 14.21 5.97 8.53
CA ARG A 255 13.98 7.35 8.09
C ARG A 255 12.67 7.90 8.66
N VAL A 256 12.64 9.22 8.89
CA VAL A 256 11.42 9.97 9.15
C VAL A 256 11.05 10.67 7.85
N ILE A 257 9.89 10.34 7.27
CA ILE A 257 9.41 10.92 6.03
C ILE A 257 7.92 11.29 6.20
N PRO A 258 7.57 12.59 6.22
CA PRO A 258 6.18 13.03 6.24
C PRO A 258 5.52 12.85 4.86
N GLN A 259 4.21 13.06 4.76
CA GLN A 259 3.47 13.08 3.48
C GLN A 259 3.86 14.34 2.67
N THR A 260 4.91 14.23 1.86
CA THR A 260 5.49 15.40 1.14
C THR A 260 4.60 15.89 0.00
N HIS A 261 3.76 15.01 -0.61
CA HIS A 261 2.80 15.40 -1.64
C HIS A 261 1.85 16.50 -1.16
N LYS A 262 1.47 16.50 0.12
CA LYS A 262 0.62 17.55 0.71
C LYS A 262 1.32 18.91 0.76
N LEU A 263 2.64 18.94 0.94
CA LEU A 263 3.43 20.17 0.98
C LEU A 263 3.54 20.85 -0.39
N ILE A 264 3.53 20.05 -1.47
CA ILE A 264 3.62 20.55 -2.86
C ILE A 264 2.28 20.57 -3.56
N GLY A 265 1.17 20.40 -2.82
CA GLY A 265 -0.19 20.48 -3.36
C GLY A 265 -0.54 19.36 -4.34
N GLN A 266 0.12 18.19 -4.26
CA GLN A 266 -0.26 16.99 -5.01
C GLN A 266 -1.41 16.25 -4.32
N ILE A 267 -2.11 15.38 -5.09
CA ILE A 267 -3.27 14.60 -4.61
C ILE A 267 -2.78 13.40 -3.81
#